data_c113177b64562201b5cd916a55a6eef9
#
_entry.id   c113177b64562201b5cd916a55a6eef9
#
_cell.length_a   1.000
_cell.length_b   1.000
_cell.length_c   1.000
_cell.angle_alpha   90.00
_cell.angle_beta   90.00
_cell.angle_gamma   90.00
#
_symmetry.space_group_name_H-M   'P 1'
#
loop_
_entity.id
_entity.type
_entity.pdbx_description
1 polymer ?
#
loop_
_entity_poly.entity_id
_entity_poly.type
_entity_poly.pdbx_seq_one_letter_code
_entity_poly.pdbx_strand_id
1 'polypeptide(L)'
;MKKERLDVLLTVQGLAPSRERAKRLIMAGQVLVNEQRVDKAGATVPADAVLRVVGEDLPYVSRGGLKLAKGITAFGICLAGRTAADIGASTGGFTDCMLQNGAVKVYAIDVGYGQLDWKLRTDAR
;
A
#
# COMPACT_ATOMS: atom_id res chain seq x y z
N MET A 1 31.40 6.03 -0.83
CA MET A 1 30.30 5.77 0.11
C MET A 1 29.41 4.67 -0.42
N LYS A 2 29.13 3.68 0.41
CA LYS A 2 28.29 2.56 0.03
C LYS A 2 26.83 2.99 -0.08
N LYS A 3 26.18 2.58 -1.17
CA LYS A 3 24.74 2.81 -1.36
C LYS A 3 23.96 1.50 -1.21
N GLU A 4 22.77 1.60 -0.68
CA GLU A 4 21.86 0.47 -0.50
C GLU A 4 20.48 0.81 -0.99
N ARG A 5 19.71 -0.21 -1.34
CA ARG A 5 18.30 -0.01 -1.68
C ARG A 5 17.54 0.45 -0.45
N LEU A 6 16.70 1.46 -0.63
CA LEU A 6 15.92 2.04 0.47
C LEU A 6 14.97 1.02 1.09
N ASP A 7 14.32 0.19 0.28
CA ASP A 7 13.39 -0.84 0.79
C ASP A 7 14.13 -1.86 1.68
N VAL A 8 15.36 -2.22 1.30
CA VAL A 8 16.19 -3.12 2.10
C VAL A 8 16.60 -2.47 3.42
N LEU A 9 17.05 -1.22 3.38
CA LEU A 9 17.45 -0.49 4.59
C LEU A 9 16.31 -0.35 5.59
N LEU A 10 15.11 -0.02 5.11
CA LEU A 10 13.93 0.09 5.96
C LEU A 10 13.66 -1.22 6.70
N THR A 11 13.82 -2.35 6.01
CA THR A 11 13.61 -3.66 6.60
C THR A 11 14.71 -4.00 7.60
N VAL A 12 15.96 -3.77 7.24
CA VAL A 12 17.11 -4.06 8.11
C VAL A 12 17.06 -3.24 9.40
N GLN A 13 16.64 -1.97 9.30
CA GLN A 13 16.54 -1.09 10.47
C GLN A 13 15.26 -1.30 11.30
N GLY A 14 14.40 -2.23 10.89
CA GLY A 14 13.18 -2.54 11.63
C GLY A 14 12.07 -1.51 11.44
N LEU A 15 12.20 -0.60 10.47
CA LEU A 15 11.18 0.42 10.18
C LEU A 15 10.04 -0.13 9.33
N ALA A 16 10.24 -1.26 8.69
CA ALA A 16 9.21 -1.97 7.96
C ALA A 16 9.36 -3.47 8.21
N PRO A 17 8.25 -4.24 8.35
CA PRO A 17 8.33 -5.68 8.65
C PRO A 17 8.77 -6.52 7.44
N SER A 18 8.68 -5.98 6.22
CA SER A 18 9.07 -6.68 4.99
C SER A 18 9.43 -5.68 3.90
N ARG A 19 10.10 -6.16 2.84
CA ARG A 19 10.41 -5.32 1.68
C ARG A 19 9.14 -4.86 0.95
N GLU A 20 8.12 -5.70 0.89
CA GLU A 20 6.81 -5.34 0.32
C GLU A 20 6.21 -4.14 1.06
N ARG A 21 6.22 -4.20 2.40
CA ARG A 21 5.72 -3.11 3.22
C ARG A 21 6.56 -1.85 3.04
N ALA A 22 7.89 -2.01 3.00
CA ALA A 22 8.81 -0.89 2.78
C ALA A 22 8.52 -0.19 1.46
N LYS A 23 8.31 -0.94 0.38
CA LYS A 23 7.95 -0.37 -0.92
C LYS A 23 6.66 0.43 -0.86
N ARG A 24 5.64 -0.09 -0.15
CA ARG A 24 4.37 0.63 0.02
C ARG A 24 4.56 1.95 0.75
N LEU A 25 5.33 1.94 1.82
CA LEU A 25 5.64 3.17 2.58
C LEU A 25 6.35 4.20 1.70
N ILE A 26 7.33 3.76 0.92
CA ILE A 26 8.07 4.63 0.00
C ILE A 26 7.12 5.25 -1.03
N MET A 27 6.33 4.42 -1.71
CA MET A 27 5.42 4.88 -2.76
C MET A 27 4.30 5.75 -2.22
N ALA A 28 3.91 5.57 -0.96
CA ALA A 28 2.93 6.43 -0.30
C ALA A 28 3.50 7.79 0.14
N GLY A 29 4.79 8.03 -0.09
CA GLY A 29 5.45 9.29 0.31
C GLY A 29 5.66 9.42 1.81
N GLN A 30 5.73 8.30 2.53
CA GLN A 30 5.85 8.28 3.99
C GLN A 30 7.28 8.10 4.47
N VAL A 31 8.27 8.02 3.56
CA VAL A 31 9.67 7.79 3.94
C VAL A 31 10.50 9.03 3.67
N LEU A 32 11.21 9.47 4.70
CA LEU A 32 12.18 10.57 4.63
C LEU A 32 13.58 9.99 4.76
N VAL A 33 14.46 10.41 3.86
CA VAL A 33 15.88 10.08 3.88
C VAL A 33 16.65 11.36 4.13
N ASN A 34 17.32 11.46 5.27
CA ASN A 34 17.98 12.71 5.71
C ASN A 34 17.00 13.89 5.61
N GLU A 35 15.76 13.68 6.07
CA GLU A 35 14.65 14.66 6.11
C GLU A 35 14.13 15.08 4.72
N GLN A 36 14.48 14.35 3.66
CA GLN A 36 13.95 14.58 2.32
C GLN A 36 13.11 13.38 1.88
N ARG A 37 11.93 13.66 1.33
CA ARG A 37 11.01 12.61 0.87
C ARG A 37 11.59 11.87 -0.33
N VAL A 38 11.56 10.56 -0.27
CA VAL A 38 11.90 9.66 -1.39
C VAL A 38 10.70 8.76 -1.64
N ASP A 39 10.16 8.80 -2.85
CA ASP A 39 8.92 8.10 -3.19
C ASP A 39 9.05 7.05 -4.30
N LYS A 40 10.28 6.77 -4.73
CA LYS A 40 10.53 5.76 -5.78
C LYS A 40 10.97 4.44 -5.15
N ALA A 41 10.22 3.38 -5.43
CA ALA A 41 10.43 2.06 -4.81
C ALA A 41 11.84 1.51 -5.02
N GLY A 42 12.45 1.77 -6.18
CA GLY A 42 13.80 1.29 -6.51
C GLY A 42 14.94 2.22 -6.08
N ALA A 43 14.64 3.26 -5.32
CA ALA A 43 15.65 4.25 -4.94
C ALA A 43 16.79 3.61 -4.14
N THR A 44 18.02 4.07 -4.42
CA THR A 44 19.20 3.75 -3.62
C THR A 44 19.64 5.00 -2.86
N VAL A 45 20.07 4.81 -1.63
CA VAL A 45 20.46 5.88 -0.71
C VAL A 45 21.77 5.50 -0.02
N PRO A 46 22.50 6.48 0.56
CA PRO A 46 23.68 6.15 1.35
C PRO A 46 23.32 5.19 2.48
N ALA A 47 24.16 4.18 2.70
CA ALA A 47 23.92 3.16 3.71
C ALA A 47 23.86 3.73 5.14
N ASP A 48 24.46 4.89 5.37
CA ASP A 48 24.45 5.59 6.66
C ASP A 48 23.39 6.68 6.75
N ALA A 49 22.47 6.77 5.77
CA ALA A 49 21.41 7.76 5.79
C ALA A 49 20.49 7.58 6.99
N VAL A 50 20.00 8.68 7.53
CA VAL A 50 19.00 8.67 8.59
C VAL A 50 17.62 8.52 7.96
N LEU A 51 16.96 7.42 8.30
CA LEU A 51 15.64 7.09 7.75
C LEU A 51 14.56 7.39 8.78
N ARG A 52 13.45 7.97 8.33
CA ARG A 52 12.30 8.25 9.17
C ARG A 52 11.02 7.96 8.40
N VAL A 53 10.09 7.26 9.04
CA VAL A 53 8.77 7.00 8.48
C VAL A 53 7.79 7.95 9.14
N VAL A 54 7.03 8.69 8.32
CA VAL A 54 6.07 9.70 8.80
C VAL A 54 4.65 9.28 8.41
N GLY A 55 3.67 9.85 9.12
CA GLY A 55 2.27 9.54 8.88
C GLY A 55 1.82 8.29 9.62
N GLU A 56 0.54 7.98 9.46
CA GLU A 56 -0.05 6.79 10.06
C GLU A 56 0.18 5.58 9.18
N ASP A 57 0.30 4.41 9.82
CA ASP A 57 0.36 3.16 9.11
C ASP A 57 -0.99 2.89 8.46
N LEU A 58 -1.00 2.72 7.13
CA LEU A 58 -2.24 2.52 6.40
C LEU A 58 -2.76 1.09 6.62
N PRO A 59 -4.04 0.93 7.01
CA PRO A 59 -4.65 -0.39 7.12
C PRO A 59 -4.95 -1.03 5.76
N TYR A 60 -4.75 -0.30 4.68
CA TYR A 60 -5.00 -0.74 3.30
C TYR A 60 -3.75 -0.64 2.47
N VAL A 61 -3.72 -1.31 1.33
CA VAL A 61 -2.55 -1.33 0.42
C VAL A 61 -2.27 0.04 -0.22
N SER A 62 -3.23 0.96 -0.16
CA SER A 62 -3.04 2.34 -0.61
C SER A 62 -4.00 3.28 0.09
N ARG A 63 -3.77 4.60 -0.06
CA ARG A 63 -4.62 5.63 0.54
C ARG A 63 -6.05 5.61 0.02
N GLY A 64 -6.27 5.07 -1.18
CA GLY A 64 -7.62 4.92 -1.74
C GLY A 64 -8.56 4.14 -0.83
N GLY A 65 -8.03 3.17 -0.08
CA GLY A 65 -8.81 2.41 0.90
C GLY A 65 -9.42 3.29 2.00
N LEU A 66 -8.70 4.31 2.46
CA LEU A 66 -9.22 5.27 3.44
C LEU A 66 -10.40 6.06 2.87
N LYS A 67 -10.30 6.45 1.60
CA LYS A 67 -11.36 7.18 0.91
C LYS A 67 -12.64 6.36 0.84
N LEU A 68 -12.53 5.10 0.43
CA LEU A 68 -13.68 4.20 0.35
C LEU A 68 -14.25 3.89 1.73
N ALA A 69 -13.40 3.67 2.73
CA ALA A 69 -13.84 3.42 4.11
C ALA A 69 -14.71 4.56 4.63
N LYS A 70 -14.33 5.80 4.34
CA LYS A 70 -15.13 6.98 4.70
C LYS A 70 -16.47 6.98 3.99
N GLY A 71 -16.50 6.64 2.70
CA GLY A 71 -17.75 6.54 1.92
C GLY A 71 -18.68 5.45 2.46
N ILE A 72 -18.13 4.29 2.82
CA ILE A 72 -18.89 3.20 3.39
C ILE A 72 -19.58 3.65 4.68
N THR A 73 -18.86 4.31 5.56
CA THR A 73 -19.41 4.82 6.82
C THR A 73 -20.45 5.92 6.57
N ALA A 74 -20.13 6.88 5.71
CA ALA A 74 -21.00 8.02 5.46
C ALA A 74 -22.34 7.64 4.83
N PHE A 75 -22.32 6.64 3.94
CA PHE A 75 -23.53 6.23 3.20
C PHE A 75 -24.17 4.94 3.75
N GLY A 76 -23.64 4.39 4.82
CA GLY A 76 -24.18 3.18 5.42
C GLY A 76 -24.14 1.96 4.50
N ILE A 77 -23.10 1.82 3.70
CA ILE A 77 -22.97 0.72 2.74
C ILE A 77 -22.58 -0.56 3.47
N CYS A 78 -23.32 -1.65 3.22
CA CYS A 78 -22.99 -2.97 3.76
C CYS A 78 -22.40 -3.84 2.65
N LEU A 79 -21.14 -4.23 2.80
CA LEU A 79 -20.43 -5.09 1.84
C LEU A 79 -20.42 -6.56 2.26
N ALA A 80 -20.82 -6.87 3.48
CA ALA A 80 -20.80 -8.24 3.99
C ALA A 80 -21.58 -9.20 3.07
N GLY A 81 -20.91 -10.25 2.61
CA GLY A 81 -21.52 -11.27 1.74
C GLY A 81 -21.74 -10.83 0.30
N ARG A 82 -21.27 -9.66 -0.08
CA ARG A 82 -21.50 -9.14 -1.44
C ARG A 82 -20.34 -9.43 -2.38
N THR A 83 -20.68 -9.50 -3.67
CA THR A 83 -19.70 -9.50 -4.76
C THR A 83 -19.64 -8.08 -5.34
N ALA A 84 -18.44 -7.58 -5.54
CA ALA A 84 -18.20 -6.21 -6.00
C ALA A 84 -17.25 -6.17 -7.19
N ALA A 85 -17.22 -5.04 -7.88
CA ALA A 85 -16.26 -4.77 -8.94
C ALA A 85 -15.53 -3.47 -8.61
N ASP A 86 -14.21 -3.49 -8.77
CA ASP A 86 -13.35 -2.31 -8.61
C ASP A 86 -12.83 -1.93 -9.99
N ILE A 87 -13.46 -0.92 -10.59
CA ILE A 87 -13.12 -0.44 -11.93
C ILE A 87 -12.00 0.57 -11.82
N GLY A 88 -10.85 0.29 -12.45
CA GLY A 88 -9.64 1.09 -12.25
C GLY A 88 -8.97 0.77 -10.93
N ALA A 89 -8.80 -0.51 -10.65
CA ALA A 89 -8.35 -1.00 -9.33
C ALA A 89 -6.97 -0.47 -8.92
N SER A 90 -6.08 -0.25 -9.87
CA SER A 90 -4.70 0.20 -9.61
C SER A 90 -4.01 -0.72 -8.60
N THR A 91 -3.42 -0.18 -7.53
CA THR A 91 -2.79 -0.99 -6.48
C THR A 91 -3.79 -1.78 -5.64
N GLY A 92 -5.06 -1.40 -5.65
CA GLY A 92 -6.13 -2.15 -5.02
C GLY A 92 -6.59 -1.63 -3.67
N GLY A 93 -6.44 -0.33 -3.40
CA GLY A 93 -6.90 0.25 -2.14
C GLY A 93 -8.39 0.04 -1.91
N PHE A 94 -9.22 0.26 -2.93
CA PHE A 94 -10.65 0.02 -2.84
C PHE A 94 -10.95 -1.47 -2.68
N THR A 95 -10.32 -2.33 -3.49
CA THR A 95 -10.46 -3.79 -3.40
C THR A 95 -10.15 -4.28 -1.98
N ASP A 96 -9.01 -3.85 -1.42
CA ASP A 96 -8.60 -4.22 -0.08
C ASP A 96 -9.63 -3.79 0.96
N CYS A 97 -10.10 -2.54 0.88
CA CYS A 97 -11.13 -2.03 1.77
C CYS A 97 -12.43 -2.85 1.68
N MET A 98 -12.87 -3.19 0.48
CA MET A 98 -14.09 -3.99 0.29
C MET A 98 -13.94 -5.40 0.89
N LEU A 99 -12.79 -6.04 0.71
CA LEU A 99 -12.52 -7.36 1.27
C LEU A 99 -12.48 -7.32 2.80
N GLN A 100 -11.84 -6.29 3.38
CA GLN A 100 -11.82 -6.13 4.84
C GLN A 100 -13.20 -5.85 5.43
N ASN A 101 -14.11 -5.31 4.64
CA ASN A 101 -15.49 -5.06 5.06
C ASN A 101 -16.44 -6.22 4.74
N GLY A 102 -15.91 -7.37 4.38
CA GLY A 102 -16.67 -8.60 4.28
C GLY A 102 -17.16 -8.97 2.89
N ALA A 103 -16.72 -8.30 1.83
CA ALA A 103 -17.03 -8.73 0.47
C ALA A 103 -16.49 -10.16 0.26
N VAL A 104 -17.31 -11.02 -0.33
CA VAL A 104 -16.93 -12.42 -0.57
C VAL A 104 -16.15 -12.59 -1.86
N LYS A 105 -16.27 -11.63 -2.77
CA LYS A 105 -15.54 -11.61 -4.03
C LYS A 105 -15.46 -10.21 -4.59
N VAL A 106 -14.28 -9.83 -5.11
CA VAL A 106 -14.09 -8.56 -5.79
C VAL A 106 -13.41 -8.80 -7.14
N TYR A 107 -14.00 -8.27 -8.20
CA TYR A 107 -13.40 -8.23 -9.52
C TYR A 107 -12.58 -6.94 -9.64
N ALA A 108 -11.26 -7.06 -9.53
CA ALA A 108 -10.36 -5.93 -9.67
C ALA A 108 -9.98 -5.78 -11.15
N ILE A 109 -10.46 -4.72 -11.77
CA ILE A 109 -10.35 -4.47 -13.21
C ILE A 109 -9.47 -3.27 -13.46
N ASP A 110 -8.40 -3.44 -14.27
CA ASP A 110 -7.54 -2.34 -14.66
C ASP A 110 -6.92 -2.63 -16.02
N VAL A 111 -6.59 -1.57 -16.74
CA VAL A 111 -5.90 -1.67 -18.04
C VAL A 111 -4.38 -1.81 -17.89
N GLY A 112 -3.83 -1.49 -16.72
CA GLY A 112 -2.41 -1.61 -16.43
C GLY A 112 -2.00 -3.03 -16.06
N TYR A 113 -0.69 -3.28 -16.11
CA TYR A 113 -0.11 -4.57 -15.76
C TYR A 113 0.63 -4.50 -14.44
N GLY A 114 0.48 -5.54 -13.62
CA GLY A 114 1.29 -5.73 -12.43
C GLY A 114 1.14 -4.66 -11.34
N GLN A 115 0.07 -3.87 -11.38
CA GLN A 115 -0.14 -2.79 -10.42
C GLN A 115 -0.79 -3.26 -9.13
N LEU A 116 -1.60 -4.31 -9.19
CA LEU A 116 -2.31 -4.82 -8.01
C LEU A 116 -1.32 -5.34 -6.97
N ASP A 117 -1.49 -4.92 -5.72
CA ASP A 117 -0.62 -5.35 -4.63
C ASP A 117 -0.60 -6.87 -4.50
N TRP A 118 0.56 -7.45 -4.22
CA TRP A 118 0.75 -8.89 -4.14
C TRP A 118 -0.20 -9.56 -3.15
N LYS A 119 -0.45 -8.91 -2.02
CA LYS A 119 -1.40 -9.39 -1.01
C LYS A 119 -2.78 -9.68 -1.62
N LEU A 120 -3.23 -8.82 -2.54
CA LEU A 120 -4.52 -8.97 -3.20
C LEU A 120 -4.46 -9.98 -4.34
N ARG A 121 -3.34 -10.02 -5.06
CA ARG A 121 -3.15 -10.96 -6.17
C ARG A 121 -3.16 -12.40 -5.69
N THR A 122 -2.75 -12.63 -4.45
CA THR A 122 -2.73 -13.97 -3.84
C THR A 122 -3.94 -14.26 -2.98
N ASP A 123 -4.88 -13.31 -2.82
CA ASP A 123 -6.14 -13.51 -2.13
C ASP A 123 -7.11 -14.28 -3.04
N ALA A 124 -7.75 -15.33 -2.52
CA ALA A 124 -8.65 -16.17 -3.29
C ALA A 124 -9.95 -15.45 -3.67
N ARG A 125 -10.26 -14.35 -3.01
CA ARG A 125 -11.52 -13.62 -3.21
C ARG A 125 -11.41 -12.61 -4.33
#